data_a23de466b3c3ed1ebce67e76e3f61cab
#
_entry.id   a23de466b3c3ed1ebce67e76e3f61cab
#
_cell.length_a   1.000
_cell.length_b   1.000
_cell.length_c   1.000
_cell.angle_alpha   90.00
_cell.angle_beta   90.00
_cell.angle_gamma   90.00
#
_symmetry.space_group_name_H-M   'P 1'
#
loop_
_entity.id
_entity.type
_entity.pdbx_description
1 polymer ?
#
loop_
_entity_poly.entity_id
_entity_poly.type
_entity_poly.pdbx_seq_one_letter_code
_entity_poly.pdbx_strand_id
1 'polypeptide(L)'
;MALTGLDIYKLLPKTNCKKCGRPTCLAFAMQLAQKKANLSDCPDVSEAAKNVLGAASAPPIKLVTVGTGARQVQIGEENVLFRHEEKFYHPTGVAVTIRDDLNEADFSDRLKKINGLKIARVGTEIEIDLIAIINTSNNPEKFAEAAKKVSGGSHLSIILSSESVDTMKAALQNCAEKRPLIHGANAGNCEAMAGLANEKKCPMTVTAPTLEELADLAE
;
A
#
# COMPACT_ATOMS: atom_id res chain seq x y z
N MET A 1 -21.72 -6.03 6.44
CA MET A 1 -22.92 -5.16 6.59
C MET A 1 -22.51 -3.88 7.30
N ALA A 2 -22.86 -2.72 6.75
CA ALA A 2 -22.57 -1.44 7.40
C ALA A 2 -23.35 -1.36 8.73
N LEU A 3 -22.65 -1.06 9.83
CA LEU A 3 -23.27 -0.87 11.14
C LEU A 3 -24.06 0.45 11.14
N THR A 4 -25.29 0.40 11.66
CA THR A 4 -26.08 1.62 11.85
C THR A 4 -25.53 2.43 13.04
N GLY A 5 -25.82 3.73 13.09
CA GLY A 5 -25.43 4.56 14.24
C GLY A 5 -25.98 4.04 15.57
N LEU A 6 -27.14 3.35 15.58
CA LEU A 6 -27.71 2.72 16.77
C LEU A 6 -26.93 1.47 17.21
N ASP A 7 -26.44 0.68 16.26
CA ASP A 7 -25.63 -0.50 16.58
C ASP A 7 -24.28 -0.08 17.15
N ILE A 8 -23.66 0.95 16.58
CA ILE A 8 -22.44 1.56 17.12
C ILE A 8 -22.68 2.11 18.53
N TYR A 9 -23.80 2.83 18.75
CA TYR A 9 -24.16 3.39 20.05
C TYR A 9 -24.31 2.32 21.15
N LYS A 10 -24.80 1.11 20.82
CA LYS A 10 -24.90 -0.01 21.77
C LYS A 10 -23.54 -0.44 22.35
N LEU A 11 -22.48 -0.29 21.56
CA LEU A 11 -21.11 -0.70 21.90
C LEU A 11 -20.29 0.43 22.57
N LEU A 12 -20.79 1.67 22.54
CA LEU A 12 -20.14 2.80 23.20
C LEU A 12 -20.46 2.87 24.70
N PRO A 13 -19.60 3.51 25.53
CA PRO A 13 -19.73 3.57 26.99
C PRO A 13 -20.96 4.33 27.48
N LYS A 14 -21.67 5.08 26.65
CA LYS A 14 -22.91 5.83 26.91
C LYS A 14 -22.82 6.87 28.04
N THR A 15 -21.63 7.26 28.42
CA THR A 15 -21.36 8.20 29.53
C THR A 15 -21.66 9.64 29.20
N ASN A 16 -21.78 10.00 27.91
CA ASN A 16 -21.94 11.36 27.40
C ASN A 16 -20.91 12.35 27.99
N CYS A 17 -19.68 11.87 28.23
CA CYS A 17 -18.60 12.60 28.92
C CYS A 17 -18.02 13.78 28.11
N LYS A 18 -18.37 13.91 26.84
CA LYS A 18 -17.92 14.96 25.90
C LYS A 18 -16.41 14.98 25.62
N LYS A 19 -15.63 14.03 26.13
CA LYS A 19 -14.17 13.98 25.92
C LYS A 19 -13.78 13.85 24.43
N CYS A 20 -14.64 13.25 23.61
CA CYS A 20 -14.50 13.17 22.16
C CYS A 20 -14.91 14.44 21.40
N GLY A 21 -15.23 15.53 22.09
CA GLY A 21 -15.68 16.79 21.51
C GLY A 21 -17.13 16.76 20.97
N ARG A 22 -17.89 15.71 21.23
CA ARG A 22 -19.29 15.56 20.80
C ARG A 22 -20.24 15.68 21.99
N PRO A 23 -21.45 16.25 21.79
CA PRO A 23 -22.39 16.52 22.91
C PRO A 23 -22.91 15.23 23.56
N THR A 24 -23.07 14.15 22.80
CA THR A 24 -23.56 12.85 23.28
C THR A 24 -22.86 11.68 22.59
N CYS A 25 -22.83 10.50 23.25
CA CYS A 25 -22.32 9.28 22.62
C CYS A 25 -23.18 8.84 21.41
N LEU A 26 -24.45 9.21 21.36
CA LEU A 26 -25.30 8.95 20.18
C LEU A 26 -24.87 9.83 19.00
N ALA A 27 -24.60 11.12 19.22
CA ALA A 27 -24.10 12.02 18.18
C ALA A 27 -22.74 11.53 17.63
N PHE A 28 -21.88 11.04 18.51
CA PHE A 28 -20.59 10.43 18.13
C PHE A 28 -20.83 9.15 17.30
N ALA A 29 -21.74 8.27 17.72
CA ALA A 29 -22.08 7.05 16.99
C ALA A 29 -22.62 7.32 15.58
N MET A 30 -23.47 8.34 15.44
CA MET A 30 -24.00 8.77 14.13
C MET A 30 -22.89 9.29 13.21
N GLN A 31 -21.92 10.04 13.75
CA GLN A 31 -20.78 10.51 12.97
C GLN A 31 -19.80 9.38 12.60
N LEU A 32 -19.61 8.40 13.49
CA LEU A 32 -18.86 7.17 13.16
C LEU A 32 -19.53 6.40 12.03
N ALA A 33 -20.85 6.23 12.07
CA ALA A 33 -21.61 5.60 10.99
C ALA A 33 -21.49 6.32 9.66
N GLN A 34 -21.37 7.66 9.70
CA GLN A 34 -21.14 8.52 8.53
C GLN A 34 -19.64 8.64 8.14
N LYS A 35 -18.75 7.95 8.86
CA LYS A 35 -17.27 8.04 8.69
C LYS A 35 -16.71 9.47 8.86
N LYS A 36 -17.41 10.33 9.62
CA LYS A 36 -17.02 11.73 9.93
C LYS A 36 -16.30 11.89 11.28
N ALA A 37 -16.07 10.81 11.99
CA ALA A 37 -15.32 10.76 13.25
C ALA A 37 -14.50 9.48 13.31
N ASN A 38 -13.41 9.49 14.07
CA ASN A 38 -12.59 8.29 14.31
C ASN A 38 -12.93 7.68 15.66
N LEU A 39 -12.86 6.34 15.75
CA LEU A 39 -13.11 5.63 17.01
C LEU A 39 -12.10 6.01 18.10
N SER A 40 -10.88 6.36 17.71
CA SER A 40 -9.81 6.86 18.58
C SER A 40 -10.14 8.18 19.29
N ASP A 41 -11.11 8.95 18.80
CA ASP A 41 -11.52 10.22 19.42
C ASP A 41 -12.16 9.98 20.80
N CYS A 42 -12.69 8.77 21.06
CA CYS A 42 -13.27 8.41 22.33
C CYS A 42 -12.28 7.60 23.19
N PRO A 43 -11.71 8.15 24.27
CA PRO A 43 -10.74 7.43 25.10
C PRO A 43 -11.36 6.30 25.92
N ASP A 44 -12.66 6.35 26.18
CA ASP A 44 -13.34 5.44 27.10
C ASP A 44 -13.99 4.23 26.37
N VAL A 45 -13.62 3.94 25.11
CA VAL A 45 -14.12 2.76 24.36
C VAL A 45 -13.45 1.50 24.87
N SER A 46 -14.24 0.47 25.19
CA SER A 46 -13.73 -0.83 25.62
C SER A 46 -12.98 -1.56 24.49
N GLU A 47 -12.00 -2.40 24.83
CA GLU A 47 -11.23 -3.19 23.85
C GLU A 47 -12.13 -4.10 23.00
N ALA A 48 -13.16 -4.70 23.59
CA ALA A 48 -14.14 -5.49 22.85
C ALA A 48 -14.90 -4.64 21.82
N ALA A 49 -15.28 -3.42 22.18
CA ALA A 49 -15.94 -2.49 21.27
C ALA A 49 -14.97 -2.01 20.17
N LYS A 50 -13.69 -1.79 20.48
CA LYS A 50 -12.65 -1.43 19.48
C LYS A 50 -12.48 -2.53 18.44
N ASN A 51 -12.47 -3.79 18.84
CA ASN A 51 -12.33 -4.92 17.90
C ASN A 51 -13.53 -5.03 16.95
N VAL A 52 -14.74 -4.89 17.47
CA VAL A 52 -15.97 -4.97 16.65
C VAL A 52 -16.15 -3.73 15.78
N LEU A 53 -15.99 -2.54 16.36
CA LEU A 53 -16.17 -1.26 15.65
C LEU A 53 -14.99 -0.94 14.74
N GLY A 54 -13.76 -1.35 15.10
CA GLY A 54 -12.56 -1.17 14.27
C GLY A 54 -12.69 -1.88 12.93
N ALA A 55 -13.16 -3.12 12.94
CA ALA A 55 -13.40 -3.87 11.71
C ALA A 55 -14.53 -3.25 10.86
N ALA A 56 -15.56 -2.69 11.50
CA ALA A 56 -16.71 -2.09 10.81
C ALA A 56 -16.49 -0.63 10.38
N SER A 57 -15.61 0.11 11.07
CA SER A 57 -15.26 1.49 10.75
C SER A 57 -13.99 1.61 9.91
N ALA A 58 -13.30 0.50 9.62
CA ALA A 58 -12.16 0.51 8.73
C ALA A 58 -12.55 1.09 7.37
N PRO A 59 -11.71 1.94 6.76
CA PRO A 59 -11.92 2.40 5.40
C PRO A 59 -12.15 1.19 4.47
N PRO A 60 -13.03 1.32 3.46
CA PRO A 60 -13.26 0.24 2.50
C PRO A 60 -11.96 -0.15 1.78
N ILE A 61 -11.04 0.78 1.65
CA ILE A 61 -9.72 0.59 1.07
C ILE A 61 -8.68 0.73 2.17
N LYS A 62 -8.01 -0.36 2.51
CA LYS A 62 -6.97 -0.37 3.55
C LYS A 62 -5.72 0.37 3.10
N LEU A 63 -5.02 1.00 4.06
CA LEU A 63 -3.73 1.62 3.80
C LEU A 63 -2.66 0.57 3.49
N VAL A 64 -2.03 0.73 2.35
CA VAL A 64 -0.83 -0.04 1.96
C VAL A 64 0.34 0.92 1.87
N THR A 65 1.44 0.60 2.53
CA THR A 65 2.66 1.40 2.48
C THR A 65 3.74 0.64 1.72
N VAL A 66 4.29 1.26 0.69
CA VAL A 66 5.42 0.76 -0.09
C VAL A 66 6.66 1.57 0.26
N GLY A 67 7.77 0.91 0.50
CA GLY A 67 9.00 1.58 0.91
C GLY A 67 9.09 1.83 2.40
N THR A 68 10.15 2.52 2.82
CA THR A 68 10.46 2.87 4.20
C THR A 68 11.00 4.30 4.30
N GLY A 69 10.87 4.92 5.48
CA GLY A 69 11.40 6.26 5.75
C GLY A 69 10.66 7.39 5.04
N ALA A 70 11.40 8.46 4.69
CA ALA A 70 10.82 9.70 4.17
C ALA A 70 10.26 9.59 2.74
N ARG A 71 10.63 8.55 1.98
CA ARG A 71 10.19 8.32 0.59
C ARG A 71 9.24 7.13 0.46
N GLN A 72 8.58 6.73 1.56
CA GLN A 72 7.51 5.74 1.50
C GLN A 72 6.31 6.28 0.71
N VAL A 73 5.68 5.42 -0.06
CA VAL A 73 4.45 5.73 -0.80
C VAL A 73 3.28 5.06 -0.09
N GLN A 74 2.28 5.86 0.23
CA GLN A 74 1.05 5.39 0.86
C GLN A 74 -0.06 5.29 -0.18
N ILE A 75 -0.77 4.17 -0.20
CA ILE A 75 -1.84 3.85 -1.16
C ILE A 75 -3.03 3.33 -0.37
N GLY A 76 -4.21 3.83 -0.65
CA GLY A 76 -5.44 3.44 0.05
C GLY A 76 -5.79 4.35 1.21
N GLU A 77 -6.50 3.80 2.21
CA GLU A 77 -7.15 4.55 3.31
C GLU A 77 -8.14 5.61 2.82
N GLU A 78 -8.67 5.40 1.62
CA GLU A 78 -9.63 6.30 1.00
C GLU A 78 -11.06 5.97 1.45
N ASN A 79 -11.84 7.00 1.72
CA ASN A 79 -13.25 6.86 2.15
C ASN A 79 -14.21 6.75 0.97
N VAL A 80 -13.77 7.16 -0.22
CA VAL A 80 -14.57 7.19 -1.45
C VAL A 80 -13.88 6.42 -2.56
N LEU A 81 -14.66 5.82 -3.45
CA LEU A 81 -14.16 5.08 -4.60
C LEU A 81 -13.93 6.01 -5.81
N PHE A 82 -14.67 7.10 -5.89
CA PHE A 82 -14.67 7.99 -7.05
C PHE A 82 -14.22 9.40 -6.68
N ARG A 83 -13.29 9.95 -7.46
CA ARG A 83 -12.72 11.29 -7.23
C ARG A 83 -13.75 12.42 -7.27
N HIS A 84 -14.88 12.25 -7.95
CA HIS A 84 -15.93 13.27 -8.01
C HIS A 84 -16.75 13.37 -6.71
N GLU A 85 -16.66 12.35 -5.83
CA GLU A 85 -17.34 12.36 -4.53
C GLU A 85 -16.56 13.17 -3.50
N GLU A 86 -15.23 13.00 -3.49
CA GLU A 86 -14.34 13.71 -2.57
C GLU A 86 -12.89 13.66 -3.09
N LYS A 87 -12.00 14.45 -2.49
CA LYS A 87 -10.58 14.44 -2.83
C LYS A 87 -9.89 13.22 -2.21
N PHE A 88 -9.08 12.51 -3.00
CA PHE A 88 -8.21 11.47 -2.47
C PHE A 88 -7.14 12.07 -1.54
N TYR A 89 -6.90 11.39 -0.42
CA TYR A 89 -5.92 11.82 0.58
C TYR A 89 -4.48 11.57 0.11
N HIS A 90 -4.26 10.44 -0.57
CA HIS A 90 -2.93 10.06 -1.06
C HIS A 90 -2.81 10.35 -2.56
N PRO A 91 -1.78 11.12 -2.98
CA PRO A 91 -1.52 11.34 -4.39
C PRO A 91 -1.07 10.04 -5.06
N THR A 92 -1.36 9.92 -6.35
CA THR A 92 -0.90 8.77 -7.15
C THR A 92 0.62 8.74 -7.22
N GLY A 93 1.23 7.64 -6.79
CA GLY A 93 2.67 7.42 -6.93
C GLY A 93 3.06 7.15 -8.38
N VAL A 94 4.14 7.78 -8.84
CA VAL A 94 4.67 7.62 -10.20
C VAL A 94 5.89 6.69 -10.17
N ALA A 95 5.82 5.58 -10.92
CA ALA A 95 6.90 4.61 -11.04
C ALA A 95 7.57 4.68 -12.42
N VAL A 96 8.89 4.60 -12.46
CA VAL A 96 9.66 4.46 -13.71
C VAL A 96 10.31 3.08 -13.76
N THR A 97 10.21 2.44 -14.92
CA THR A 97 10.72 1.09 -15.12
C THR A 97 12.23 1.06 -15.44
N ILE A 98 12.90 0.04 -14.91
CA ILE A 98 14.26 -0.36 -15.27
C ILE A 98 14.30 -1.87 -15.49
N ARG A 99 14.94 -2.33 -16.56
CA ARG A 99 15.02 -3.75 -16.93
C ARG A 99 16.29 -4.35 -16.36
N ASP A 100 16.24 -5.61 -15.98
CA ASP A 100 17.36 -6.38 -15.42
C ASP A 100 18.33 -6.93 -16.47
N ASP A 101 17.95 -6.87 -17.76
CA ASP A 101 18.78 -7.37 -18.88
C ASP A 101 19.71 -6.30 -19.48
N LEU A 102 19.71 -5.09 -18.95
CA LEU A 102 20.63 -4.02 -19.37
C LEU A 102 22.07 -4.35 -18.99
N ASN A 103 23.03 -3.94 -19.83
CA ASN A 103 24.43 -3.99 -19.46
C ASN A 103 24.74 -3.01 -18.33
N GLU A 104 25.88 -3.17 -17.67
CA GLU A 104 26.27 -2.41 -16.47
C GLU A 104 26.27 -0.89 -16.69
N ALA A 105 26.80 -0.44 -17.83
CA ALA A 105 26.89 0.99 -18.14
C ALA A 105 25.52 1.60 -18.35
N ASP A 106 24.68 0.97 -19.18
CA ASP A 106 23.32 1.44 -19.47
C ASP A 106 22.43 1.39 -18.23
N PHE A 107 22.58 0.37 -17.38
CA PHE A 107 21.85 0.27 -16.11
C PHE A 107 22.20 1.41 -15.17
N SER A 108 23.49 1.69 -14.99
CA SER A 108 23.97 2.77 -14.13
C SER A 108 23.53 4.15 -14.64
N ASP A 109 23.61 4.38 -15.95
CA ASP A 109 23.15 5.63 -16.54
C ASP A 109 21.64 5.81 -16.45
N ARG A 110 20.88 4.72 -16.65
CA ARG A 110 19.43 4.73 -16.48
C ARG A 110 19.05 5.05 -15.04
N LEU A 111 19.71 4.42 -14.06
CA LEU A 111 19.46 4.65 -12.64
C LEU A 111 19.78 6.10 -12.23
N LYS A 112 20.89 6.67 -12.71
CA LYS A 112 21.22 8.08 -12.48
C LYS A 112 20.17 9.02 -13.06
N LYS A 113 19.69 8.76 -14.28
CA LYS A 113 18.63 9.56 -14.93
C LYS A 113 17.33 9.50 -14.13
N ILE A 114 16.94 8.32 -13.65
CA ILE A 114 15.73 8.15 -12.84
C ILE A 114 15.84 8.93 -11.53
N ASN A 115 16.97 8.82 -10.81
CA ASN A 115 17.18 9.53 -9.55
C ASN A 115 17.19 11.06 -9.69
N GLY A 116 17.54 11.57 -10.85
CA GLY A 116 17.56 13.00 -11.15
C GLY A 116 16.30 13.51 -11.86
N LEU A 117 15.31 12.66 -12.10
CA LEU A 117 14.14 13.05 -12.89
C LEU A 117 13.18 13.93 -12.06
N LYS A 118 13.16 15.21 -12.44
CA LYS A 118 12.24 16.22 -11.92
C LYS A 118 11.62 16.96 -13.09
N ILE A 119 10.32 17.13 -13.06
CA ILE A 119 9.56 17.81 -14.11
C ILE A 119 8.82 18.97 -13.46
N ALA A 120 9.18 20.18 -13.86
CA ALA A 120 8.43 21.37 -13.46
C ALA A 120 7.28 21.60 -14.44
N ARG A 121 6.04 21.60 -13.94
CA ARG A 121 4.85 21.88 -14.74
C ARG A 121 3.89 22.81 -13.99
N VAL A 122 3.55 23.92 -14.61
CA VAL A 122 2.59 24.91 -14.07
C VAL A 122 2.94 25.32 -12.63
N GLY A 123 4.23 25.55 -12.35
CA GLY A 123 4.69 25.98 -11.02
C GLY A 123 4.77 24.86 -9.97
N THR A 124 4.50 23.61 -10.34
CA THR A 124 4.61 22.44 -9.46
C THR A 124 5.76 21.54 -9.92
N GLU A 125 6.64 21.16 -9.01
CA GLU A 125 7.64 20.11 -9.26
C GLU A 125 6.99 18.74 -9.10
N ILE A 126 7.13 17.89 -10.12
CA ILE A 126 6.72 16.50 -10.14
C ILE A 126 7.97 15.66 -10.05
N GLU A 127 8.08 14.86 -9.00
CA GLU A 127 9.15 13.91 -8.78
C GLU A 127 8.67 12.48 -9.04
N ILE A 128 9.61 11.56 -9.19
CA ILE A 128 9.34 10.14 -9.27
C ILE A 128 9.33 9.57 -7.85
N ASP A 129 8.37 8.69 -7.57
CA ASP A 129 8.18 8.11 -6.24
C ASP A 129 8.78 6.71 -6.14
N LEU A 130 8.73 5.95 -7.25
CA LEU A 130 9.11 4.54 -7.26
C LEU A 130 9.95 4.17 -8.48
N ILE A 131 10.77 3.12 -8.32
CA ILE A 131 11.45 2.43 -9.41
C ILE A 131 10.88 1.01 -9.52
N ALA A 132 10.36 0.66 -10.69
CA ALA A 132 9.90 -0.69 -10.98
C ALA A 132 10.98 -1.48 -11.73
N ILE A 133 11.54 -2.50 -11.10
CA ILE A 133 12.51 -3.41 -11.70
C ILE A 133 11.73 -4.53 -12.39
N ILE A 134 11.91 -4.64 -13.71
CA ILE A 134 11.22 -5.63 -14.54
C ILE A 134 12.15 -6.80 -14.83
N ASN A 135 11.69 -8.01 -14.47
CA ASN A 135 12.38 -9.25 -14.81
C ASN A 135 12.19 -9.59 -16.30
N THR A 136 13.09 -9.14 -17.14
CA THR A 136 13.10 -9.42 -18.59
C THR A 136 14.06 -10.55 -18.92
N SER A 137 15.13 -10.70 -18.13
CA SER A 137 16.16 -11.72 -18.36
C SER A 137 15.72 -13.15 -18.02
N ASN A 138 14.63 -13.32 -17.26
CA ASN A 138 14.20 -14.56 -16.66
C ASN A 138 15.32 -15.29 -15.86
N ASN A 139 16.28 -14.50 -15.34
CA ASN A 139 17.41 -15.00 -14.57
C ASN A 139 17.37 -14.45 -13.14
N PRO A 140 17.25 -15.33 -12.11
CA PRO A 140 17.16 -14.92 -10.71
C PRO A 140 18.38 -14.13 -10.23
N GLU A 141 19.59 -14.47 -10.70
CA GLU A 141 20.82 -13.81 -10.28
C GLU A 141 20.89 -12.37 -10.81
N LYS A 142 20.57 -12.18 -12.11
CA LYS A 142 20.54 -10.83 -12.73
C LYS A 142 19.49 -9.95 -12.08
N PHE A 143 18.32 -10.48 -11.82
CA PHE A 143 17.25 -9.74 -11.17
C PHE A 143 17.62 -9.36 -9.72
N ALA A 144 18.21 -10.28 -8.96
CA ALA A 144 18.72 -10.02 -7.62
C ALA A 144 19.84 -8.97 -7.61
N GLU A 145 20.74 -9.00 -8.59
CA GLU A 145 21.80 -8.00 -8.76
C GLU A 145 21.21 -6.61 -9.10
N ALA A 146 20.23 -6.54 -10.00
CA ALA A 146 19.51 -5.31 -10.31
C ALA A 146 18.81 -4.73 -9.06
N ALA A 147 18.13 -5.60 -8.28
CA ALA A 147 17.50 -5.19 -7.02
C ALA A 147 18.53 -4.64 -6.01
N LYS A 148 19.70 -5.27 -5.90
CA LYS A 148 20.81 -4.81 -5.05
C LYS A 148 21.32 -3.44 -5.48
N LYS A 149 21.54 -3.24 -6.79
CA LYS A 149 22.03 -1.96 -7.36
C LYS A 149 21.03 -0.84 -7.12
N VAL A 150 19.74 -1.08 -7.36
CA VAL A 150 18.69 -0.09 -7.10
C VAL A 150 18.58 0.20 -5.61
N SER A 151 18.61 -0.84 -4.78
CA SER A 151 18.54 -0.68 -3.32
C SER A 151 19.71 0.13 -2.76
N GLY A 152 20.93 -0.04 -3.27
CA GLY A 152 22.10 0.74 -2.84
C GLY A 152 22.24 2.10 -3.51
N GLY A 153 21.72 2.25 -4.73
CA GLY A 153 21.95 3.43 -5.58
C GLY A 153 20.77 4.40 -5.68
N SER A 154 19.61 4.10 -5.04
CA SER A 154 18.44 4.97 -5.08
C SER A 154 17.80 5.14 -3.72
N HIS A 155 17.20 6.31 -3.51
CA HIS A 155 16.39 6.66 -2.35
C HIS A 155 14.88 6.44 -2.60
N LEU A 156 14.50 6.08 -3.82
CA LEU A 156 13.11 5.85 -4.22
C LEU A 156 12.60 4.49 -3.71
N SER A 157 11.29 4.37 -3.55
CA SER A 157 10.66 3.09 -3.23
C SER A 157 10.74 2.11 -4.41
N ILE A 158 10.76 0.82 -4.12
CA ILE A 158 11.05 -0.22 -5.13
C ILE A 158 9.80 -1.06 -5.40
N ILE A 159 9.54 -1.33 -6.67
CA ILE A 159 8.61 -2.36 -7.13
C ILE A 159 9.44 -3.47 -7.78
N LEU A 160 9.24 -4.70 -7.35
CA LEU A 160 9.81 -5.90 -7.97
C LEU A 160 8.75 -6.55 -8.84
N SER A 161 8.97 -6.61 -10.14
CA SER A 161 8.02 -7.16 -11.11
C SER A 161 8.56 -8.45 -11.73
N SER A 162 8.02 -9.59 -11.26
CA SER A 162 8.34 -10.93 -11.76
C SER A 162 7.20 -11.90 -11.42
N GLU A 163 6.88 -12.79 -12.34
CA GLU A 163 5.94 -13.90 -12.09
C GLU A 163 6.62 -15.14 -11.48
N SER A 164 7.96 -15.21 -11.54
CA SER A 164 8.73 -16.31 -10.98
C SER A 164 8.96 -16.11 -9.48
N VAL A 165 8.52 -17.08 -8.69
CA VAL A 165 8.69 -17.11 -7.22
C VAL A 165 10.18 -17.17 -6.84
N ASP A 166 10.99 -17.97 -7.53
CA ASP A 166 12.42 -18.09 -7.25
C ASP A 166 13.16 -16.79 -7.53
N THR A 167 12.83 -16.13 -8.63
CA THR A 167 13.38 -14.83 -8.98
C THR A 167 13.01 -13.77 -7.94
N MET A 168 11.76 -13.75 -7.49
CA MET A 168 11.29 -12.85 -6.46
C MET A 168 12.00 -13.09 -5.12
N LYS A 169 12.16 -14.37 -4.73
CA LYS A 169 12.87 -14.76 -3.52
C LYS A 169 14.32 -14.29 -3.52
N ALA A 170 15.02 -14.47 -4.65
CA ALA A 170 16.40 -14.02 -4.80
C ALA A 170 16.55 -12.50 -4.67
N ALA A 171 15.65 -11.72 -5.29
CA ALA A 171 15.66 -10.27 -5.19
C ALA A 171 15.37 -9.77 -3.77
N LEU A 172 14.40 -10.37 -3.09
CA LEU A 172 14.02 -9.99 -1.72
C LEU A 172 15.14 -10.21 -0.70
N GLN A 173 16.09 -11.12 -0.94
CA GLN A 173 17.27 -11.25 -0.08
C GLN A 173 18.13 -9.97 -0.02
N ASN A 174 18.09 -9.16 -1.09
CA ASN A 174 18.92 -7.97 -1.21
C ASN A 174 18.20 -6.65 -0.89
N CYS A 175 16.88 -6.63 -0.81
CA CYS A 175 16.14 -5.37 -0.67
C CYS A 175 14.89 -5.46 0.23
N ALA A 176 14.64 -6.57 0.92
CA ALA A 176 13.45 -6.72 1.77
C ALA A 176 13.35 -5.64 2.86
N GLU A 177 14.49 -5.19 3.42
CA GLU A 177 14.54 -4.12 4.42
C GLU A 177 13.94 -2.80 3.94
N LYS A 178 13.98 -2.55 2.63
CA LYS A 178 13.34 -1.38 1.99
C LYS A 178 11.85 -1.57 1.74
N ARG A 179 11.27 -2.70 2.13
CA ARG A 179 9.86 -3.02 1.99
C ARG A 179 9.32 -2.76 0.57
N PRO A 180 9.89 -3.43 -0.45
CA PRO A 180 9.46 -3.26 -1.83
C PRO A 180 8.04 -3.79 -2.05
N LEU A 181 7.36 -3.29 -3.09
CA LEU A 181 6.12 -3.85 -3.58
C LEU A 181 6.41 -5.07 -4.46
N ILE A 182 5.85 -6.22 -4.12
CA ILE A 182 5.90 -7.43 -4.92
C ILE A 182 4.80 -7.35 -5.98
N HIS A 183 5.16 -7.42 -7.26
CA HIS A 183 4.25 -7.36 -8.39
C HIS A 183 4.47 -8.56 -9.32
N GLY A 184 3.36 -9.18 -9.76
CA GLY A 184 3.38 -10.36 -10.65
C GLY A 184 2.74 -11.60 -10.03
N ALA A 185 2.07 -11.47 -8.88
CA ALA A 185 1.25 -12.55 -8.35
C ALA A 185 -0.03 -12.71 -9.20
N ASN A 186 -0.35 -13.95 -9.53
CA ASN A 186 -1.51 -14.37 -10.32
C ASN A 186 -2.05 -15.70 -9.77
N ALA A 187 -3.10 -16.23 -10.36
CA ALA A 187 -3.75 -17.47 -9.90
C ALA A 187 -2.77 -18.68 -9.78
N GLY A 188 -1.71 -18.72 -10.59
CA GLY A 188 -0.76 -19.84 -10.58
C GLY A 188 0.32 -19.77 -9.51
N ASN A 189 0.59 -18.58 -8.94
CA ASN A 189 1.69 -18.36 -8.00
C ASN A 189 1.31 -17.58 -6.75
N CYS A 190 0.03 -17.21 -6.59
CA CYS A 190 -0.45 -16.31 -5.53
C CYS A 190 -0.08 -16.80 -4.13
N GLU A 191 -0.32 -18.07 -3.81
CA GLU A 191 -0.05 -18.65 -2.49
C GLU A 191 1.45 -18.57 -2.13
N ALA A 192 2.32 -18.94 -3.06
CA ALA A 192 3.76 -18.89 -2.84
C ALA A 192 4.29 -17.46 -2.72
N MET A 193 3.77 -16.52 -3.54
CA MET A 193 4.10 -15.10 -3.46
C MET A 193 3.59 -14.47 -2.17
N ALA A 194 2.37 -14.83 -1.72
CA ALA A 194 1.81 -14.38 -0.44
C ALA A 194 2.64 -14.88 0.75
N GLY A 195 3.12 -16.14 0.69
CA GLY A 195 4.06 -16.68 1.68
C GLY A 195 5.33 -15.82 1.80
N LEU A 196 5.96 -15.46 0.66
CA LEU A 196 7.12 -14.58 0.63
C LEU A 196 6.81 -13.17 1.13
N ALA A 197 5.68 -12.60 0.72
CA ALA A 197 5.22 -11.28 1.13
C ALA A 197 5.04 -11.20 2.65
N ASN A 198 4.40 -12.20 3.25
CA ASN A 198 4.19 -12.30 4.68
C ASN A 198 5.50 -12.50 5.45
N GLU A 199 6.39 -13.39 5.00
CA GLU A 199 7.70 -13.62 5.61
C GLU A 199 8.54 -12.34 5.66
N LYS A 200 8.58 -11.59 4.55
CA LYS A 200 9.37 -10.36 4.42
C LYS A 200 8.60 -9.09 4.81
N LYS A 201 7.32 -9.20 5.19
CA LYS A 201 6.43 -8.07 5.52
C LYS A 201 6.35 -7.03 4.41
N CYS A 202 6.38 -7.48 3.17
CA CYS A 202 6.29 -6.65 1.96
C CYS A 202 4.86 -6.59 1.44
N PRO A 203 4.39 -5.46 0.92
CA PRO A 203 3.12 -5.38 0.22
C PRO A 203 3.18 -6.15 -1.10
N MET A 204 2.04 -6.67 -1.54
CA MET A 204 1.91 -7.45 -2.76
C MET A 204 0.71 -6.96 -3.58
N THR A 205 0.81 -7.03 -4.91
CA THR A 205 -0.32 -6.89 -5.83
C THR A 205 -0.65 -8.23 -6.46
N VAL A 206 -1.93 -8.46 -6.65
CA VAL A 206 -2.47 -9.64 -7.34
C VAL A 206 -3.15 -9.19 -8.61
N THR A 207 -3.01 -9.96 -9.69
CA THR A 207 -3.65 -9.71 -10.98
C THR A 207 -4.47 -10.93 -11.40
N ALA A 208 -5.65 -10.67 -11.97
CA ALA A 208 -6.51 -11.69 -12.56
C ALA A 208 -7.18 -11.16 -13.83
N PRO A 209 -7.59 -12.02 -14.75
CA PRO A 209 -8.28 -11.63 -15.99
C PRO A 209 -9.67 -11.06 -15.75
N THR A 210 -10.38 -11.52 -14.71
CA THR A 210 -11.75 -11.10 -14.37
C THR A 210 -11.84 -10.58 -12.92
N LEU A 211 -12.89 -9.84 -12.62
CA LEU A 211 -13.15 -9.33 -11.27
C LEU A 211 -13.52 -10.45 -10.30
N GLU A 212 -14.22 -11.47 -10.79
CA GLU A 212 -14.60 -12.64 -10.00
C GLU A 212 -13.36 -13.41 -9.56
N GLU A 213 -12.45 -13.73 -10.49
CA GLU A 213 -11.18 -14.38 -10.17
C GLU A 213 -10.30 -13.54 -9.24
N LEU A 214 -10.31 -12.21 -9.40
CA LEU A 214 -9.57 -11.33 -8.51
C LEU A 214 -10.14 -11.32 -7.09
N ALA A 215 -11.47 -11.41 -6.95
CA ALA A 215 -12.12 -11.49 -5.65
C ALA A 215 -11.75 -12.81 -4.95
N ASP A 216 -11.82 -13.94 -5.67
CA ASP A 216 -11.46 -15.26 -5.15
C ASP A 216 -9.98 -15.33 -4.70
N LEU A 217 -9.07 -14.62 -5.42
CA LEU A 217 -7.64 -14.58 -5.06
C LEU A 217 -7.33 -13.63 -3.89
N ALA A 218 -8.24 -12.72 -3.57
CA ALA A 218 -8.06 -11.71 -2.52
C ALA A 218 -8.64 -12.12 -1.17
N GLU A 219 -9.43 -13.21 -1.11
CA GLU A 219 -9.96 -13.83 0.11
C GLU A 219 -8.91 -14.72 0.80
#